data_3c029de12338fe0ac58bea39c9f6bb68
#
_entry.id   3c029de12338fe0ac58bea39c9f6bb68
#
_cell.length_a   1.000
_cell.length_b   1.000
_cell.length_c   1.000
_cell.angle_alpha   90.00
_cell.angle_beta   90.00
_cell.angle_gamma   90.00
#
_symmetry.space_group_name_H-M   'P 1'
#
loop_
_entity.id
_entity.type
_entity.pdbx_description
1 polymer ?
#
loop_
_entity_poly.entity_id
_entity_poly.type
_entity_poly.pdbx_seq_one_letter_code
_entity_poly.pdbx_strand_id
1 'polypeptide(L)'
;MQDVHLSPAKLRAAMARFRRLRILVVGDLMLDEFIYGRVSRISPEAPVPVVHVEKETTYPGGAANVARNLAALGIHAELGGGIGQDEAGTKLLSLLRHGKIGTSGIARFSSYPTIVK
;
A
#
# COMPACT_ATOMS: atom_id res chain seq x y z
N MET A 1 -2.66 11.87 33.25
CA MET A 1 -2.15 10.94 32.20
C MET A 1 -0.93 10.27 32.80
N GLN A 2 -0.98 8.95 33.06
CA GLN A 2 0.18 8.24 33.60
C GLN A 2 1.17 8.05 32.47
N ASP A 3 2.39 8.53 32.62
CA ASP A 3 3.50 8.24 31.71
C ASP A 3 3.79 6.74 31.72
N VAL A 4 3.40 6.04 30.67
CA VAL A 4 3.73 4.63 30.50
C VAL A 4 5.16 4.53 30.01
N HIS A 5 6.11 4.46 30.94
CA HIS A 5 7.50 4.17 30.62
C HIS A 5 7.66 2.69 30.24
N LEU A 6 7.70 2.41 28.94
CA LEU A 6 8.08 1.08 28.42
C LEU A 6 9.60 0.94 28.44
N SER A 7 10.12 0.03 29.28
CA SER A 7 11.54 -0.28 29.22
C SER A 7 11.91 -0.92 27.87
N PRO A 8 13.14 -0.73 27.36
CA PRO A 8 13.59 -1.35 26.10
C PRO A 8 13.42 -2.88 26.06
N ALA A 9 13.53 -3.54 27.21
CA ALA A 9 13.32 -4.99 27.32
C ALA A 9 11.84 -5.36 27.11
N LYS A 10 10.90 -4.63 27.72
CA LYS A 10 9.47 -4.84 27.52
C LYS A 10 9.04 -4.55 26.08
N LEU A 11 9.59 -3.52 25.46
CA LEU A 11 9.34 -3.21 24.05
C LEU A 11 9.81 -4.34 23.14
N ARG A 12 11.03 -4.83 23.30
CA ARG A 12 11.55 -5.98 22.52
C ARG A 12 10.71 -7.24 22.71
N ALA A 13 10.29 -7.53 23.93
CA ALA A 13 9.43 -8.68 24.19
C ALA A 13 8.05 -8.55 23.53
N ALA A 14 7.47 -7.35 23.52
CA ALA A 14 6.21 -7.08 22.80
C ALA A 14 6.37 -7.25 21.29
N MET A 15 7.42 -6.69 20.69
CA MET A 15 7.70 -6.82 19.25
C MET A 15 7.96 -8.28 18.83
N ALA A 16 8.62 -9.07 19.66
CA ALA A 16 8.84 -10.49 19.38
C ALA A 16 7.53 -11.28 19.24
N ARG A 17 6.45 -10.83 19.90
CA ARG A 17 5.11 -11.45 19.80
C ARG A 17 4.40 -11.12 18.49
N PHE A 18 4.79 -10.05 17.77
CA PHE A 18 4.15 -9.65 16.51
C PHE A 18 4.20 -10.76 15.46
N ARG A 19 5.26 -11.54 15.40
CA ARG A 19 5.40 -12.68 14.48
C ARG A 19 4.37 -13.80 14.68
N ARG A 20 3.67 -13.80 15.81
CA ARG A 20 2.59 -14.77 16.11
C ARG A 20 1.21 -14.23 15.80
N LEU A 21 1.11 -12.95 15.48
CA LEU A 21 -0.17 -12.31 15.17
C LEU A 21 -0.55 -12.58 13.71
N ARG A 22 -1.84 -12.77 13.51
CA ARG A 22 -2.49 -12.80 12.20
C ARG A 22 -3.55 -11.74 12.19
N ILE A 23 -3.47 -10.82 11.25
CA ILE A 23 -4.38 -9.67 11.16
C ILE A 23 -5.00 -9.65 9.77
N LEU A 24 -6.33 -9.62 9.73
CA LEU A 24 -7.10 -9.35 8.53
C LEU A 24 -7.37 -7.85 8.46
N VAL A 25 -6.93 -7.23 7.38
CA VAL A 25 -7.24 -5.83 7.04
C VAL A 25 -8.30 -5.84 5.95
N VAL A 26 -9.42 -5.18 6.19
CA VAL A 26 -10.51 -5.05 5.21
C VAL A 26 -10.72 -3.58 4.90
N GLY A 27 -10.79 -3.24 3.61
CA GLY A 27 -11.03 -1.86 3.18
C GLY A 27 -10.73 -1.63 1.71
N ASP A 28 -10.69 -0.36 1.34
CA ASP A 28 -10.42 0.06 -0.03
C ASP A 28 -8.97 -0.22 -0.42
N LEU A 29 -8.82 -0.99 -1.49
CA LEU A 29 -7.53 -1.31 -2.08
C LEU A 29 -7.27 -0.39 -3.26
N MET A 30 -6.06 0.16 -3.33
CA MET A 30 -5.67 1.06 -4.40
C MET A 30 -4.20 0.94 -4.73
N LEU A 31 -3.83 1.41 -5.91
CA LEU A 31 -2.46 1.54 -6.36
C LEU A 31 -2.07 3.02 -6.29
N ASP A 32 -1.13 3.38 -5.44
CA ASP A 32 -0.58 4.74 -5.40
C ASP A 32 0.54 4.84 -6.43
N GLU A 33 0.40 5.78 -7.38
CA GLU A 33 1.41 6.08 -8.41
C GLU A 33 2.10 7.40 -8.11
N PHE A 34 3.42 7.37 -8.09
CA PHE A 34 4.25 8.55 -7.90
C PHE A 34 5.02 8.82 -9.17
N ILE A 35 4.77 9.98 -9.76
CA ILE A 35 5.44 10.48 -10.95
C ILE A 35 6.44 11.54 -10.51
N TYR A 36 7.71 11.26 -10.70
CA TYR A 36 8.80 12.18 -10.41
C TYR A 36 9.32 12.78 -11.72
N GLY A 37 9.54 14.09 -11.72
CA GLY A 37 10.03 14.75 -12.91
C GLY A 37 10.42 16.19 -12.67
N ARG A 38 10.97 16.82 -13.71
CA ARG A 38 11.33 18.25 -13.70
C ARG A 38 10.30 19.06 -14.46
N VAL A 39 9.97 20.21 -13.91
CA VAL A 39 9.17 21.23 -14.58
C VAL A 39 10.13 22.24 -15.20
N SER A 40 10.18 22.30 -16.52
CA SER A 40 11.06 23.20 -17.28
C SER A 40 10.30 24.33 -17.96
N ARG A 41 8.99 24.19 -18.13
CA ARG A 41 8.17 25.19 -18.83
C ARG A 41 6.69 25.10 -18.40
N ILE A 42 5.96 26.17 -18.68
CA ILE A 42 4.50 26.21 -18.62
C ILE A 42 3.95 25.79 -19.98
N SER A 43 2.82 25.08 -20.01
CA SER A 43 2.14 24.71 -21.26
C SER A 43 1.70 25.97 -22.04
N PRO A 44 1.90 26.01 -23.37
CA PRO A 44 1.36 27.11 -24.18
C PRO A 44 -0.17 27.07 -24.31
N GLU A 45 -0.82 25.93 -23.99
CA GLU A 45 -2.26 25.72 -24.15
C GLU A 45 -3.06 26.06 -22.87
N ALA A 46 -2.40 26.01 -21.70
CA ALA A 46 -3.03 26.32 -20.41
C ALA A 46 -1.96 26.70 -19.37
N PRO A 47 -2.28 27.46 -18.31
CA PRO A 47 -1.32 27.86 -17.27
C PRO A 47 -1.00 26.70 -16.31
N VAL A 48 -0.58 25.57 -16.86
CA VAL A 48 -0.19 24.37 -16.13
C VAL A 48 1.27 23.99 -16.45
N PRO A 49 2.03 23.49 -15.46
CA PRO A 49 3.40 23.08 -15.69
C PRO A 49 3.46 21.81 -16.57
N VAL A 50 4.46 21.79 -17.45
CA VAL A 50 4.83 20.57 -18.21
C VAL A 50 5.87 19.83 -17.42
N VAL A 51 5.54 18.61 -16.99
CA VAL A 51 6.44 17.75 -16.24
C VAL A 51 7.17 16.81 -17.21
N HIS A 52 8.50 16.91 -17.24
CA HIS A 52 9.35 15.91 -17.90
C HIS A 52 9.53 14.75 -16.92
N VAL A 53 8.87 13.64 -17.19
CA VAL A 53 8.87 12.46 -16.31
C VAL A 53 10.24 11.79 -16.34
N GLU A 54 10.84 11.62 -15.17
CA GLU A 54 12.16 10.95 -15.00
C GLU A 54 12.01 9.58 -14.35
N LYS A 55 11.01 9.41 -13.50
CA LYS A 55 10.77 8.17 -12.76
C LYS A 55 9.31 8.02 -12.40
N GLU A 56 8.82 6.80 -12.50
CA GLU A 56 7.52 6.40 -11.97
C GLU A 56 7.71 5.28 -10.95
N THR A 57 6.99 5.36 -9.84
CA THR A 57 6.96 4.30 -8.82
C THR A 57 5.54 4.03 -8.39
N THR A 58 5.25 2.78 -8.06
CA THR A 58 3.93 2.37 -7.62
C THR A 58 4.02 1.64 -6.29
N TYR A 59 3.05 1.91 -5.42
CA TYR A 59 2.96 1.29 -4.10
C TYR A 59 1.54 0.84 -3.79
N PRO A 60 1.37 -0.21 -2.98
CA PRO A 60 0.08 -0.54 -2.40
C PRO A 60 -0.43 0.60 -1.53
N GLY A 61 -1.63 1.12 -1.82
CA GLY A 61 -2.28 2.23 -1.12
C GLY A 61 -3.52 1.79 -0.34
N GLY A 62 -4.08 2.70 0.46
CA GLY A 62 -5.25 2.43 1.28
C GLY A 62 -5.04 1.27 2.26
N ALA A 63 -5.99 0.33 2.32
CA ALA A 63 -5.91 -0.85 3.18
C ALA A 63 -4.67 -1.72 2.85
N ALA A 64 -4.23 -1.75 1.59
CA ALA A 64 -3.04 -2.46 1.17
C ALA A 64 -1.76 -1.86 1.77
N ASN A 65 -1.70 -0.54 1.97
CA ASN A 65 -0.58 0.11 2.67
C ASN A 65 -0.56 -0.26 4.16
N VAL A 66 -1.73 -0.35 4.81
CA VAL A 66 -1.83 -0.80 6.20
C VAL A 66 -1.27 -2.22 6.35
N ALA A 67 -1.70 -3.15 5.48
CA ALA A 67 -1.20 -4.52 5.50
C ALA A 67 0.31 -4.61 5.25
N ARG A 68 0.86 -3.76 4.37
CA ARG A 68 2.30 -3.66 4.12
C ARG A 68 3.06 -3.22 5.37
N ASN A 69 2.55 -2.24 6.11
CA ASN A 69 3.16 -1.80 7.36
C ASN A 69 3.13 -2.89 8.44
N LEU A 70 2.02 -3.63 8.55
CA LEU A 70 1.91 -4.78 9.45
C LEU A 70 2.93 -5.88 9.08
N ALA A 71 3.04 -6.21 7.80
CA ALA A 71 4.01 -7.18 7.31
C ALA A 71 5.46 -6.75 7.60
N ALA A 72 5.77 -5.46 7.46
CA ALA A 72 7.10 -4.90 7.80
C ALA A 72 7.43 -5.03 9.30
N LEU A 73 6.41 -5.05 10.17
CA LEU A 73 6.55 -5.33 11.60
C LEU A 73 6.66 -6.84 11.92
N GLY A 74 6.62 -7.69 10.90
CA GLY A 74 6.69 -9.14 11.06
C GLY A 74 5.35 -9.82 11.37
N ILE A 75 4.24 -9.12 11.23
CA ILE A 75 2.89 -9.62 11.44
C ILE A 75 2.40 -10.33 10.18
N HIS A 76 1.70 -11.45 10.32
CA HIS A 76 1.03 -12.10 9.19
C HIS A 76 -0.23 -11.30 8.83
N ALA A 77 -0.16 -10.53 7.75
CA ALA A 77 -1.26 -9.73 7.26
C ALA A 77 -1.99 -10.43 6.11
N GLU A 78 -3.32 -10.47 6.20
CA GLU A 78 -4.23 -10.87 5.15
C GLU A 78 -5.05 -9.66 4.71
N LEU A 79 -5.40 -9.57 3.43
CA LEU A 79 -6.22 -8.50 2.89
C LEU A 79 -7.56 -9.02 2.39
N GLY A 80 -8.61 -8.27 2.75
CA GLY A 80 -9.95 -8.38 2.17
C GLY A 80 -10.37 -7.08 1.51
N GLY A 81 -10.93 -7.18 0.31
CA GLY A 81 -11.40 -6.01 -0.44
C GLY A 81 -11.66 -6.33 -1.91
N GLY A 82 -11.90 -5.30 -2.70
CA GLY A 82 -12.19 -5.40 -4.12
C GLY A 82 -11.18 -4.67 -4.98
N ILE A 83 -10.86 -5.24 -6.14
CA ILE A 83 -10.07 -4.63 -7.20
C ILE A 83 -10.67 -4.95 -8.57
N GLY A 84 -10.27 -4.21 -9.58
CA GLY A 84 -10.65 -4.48 -10.96
C GLY A 84 -9.94 -5.68 -11.56
N GLN A 85 -10.52 -6.21 -12.65
CA GLN A 85 -9.87 -7.20 -13.52
C GLN A 85 -9.02 -6.47 -14.60
N ASP A 86 -8.13 -5.58 -14.14
CA ASP A 86 -7.31 -4.72 -14.97
C ASP A 86 -5.81 -4.85 -14.67
N GLU A 87 -5.01 -4.09 -15.39
CA GLU A 87 -3.56 -4.07 -15.24
C GLU A 87 -3.14 -3.56 -13.85
N ALA A 88 -3.79 -2.49 -13.36
CA ALA A 88 -3.51 -1.92 -12.04
C ALA A 88 -3.80 -2.92 -10.91
N GLY A 89 -4.90 -3.67 -11.01
CA GLY A 89 -5.24 -4.73 -10.06
C GLY A 89 -4.24 -5.89 -10.11
N THR A 90 -3.79 -6.27 -11.30
CA THR A 90 -2.76 -7.31 -11.48
C THR A 90 -1.42 -6.86 -10.88
N LYS A 91 -1.03 -5.60 -11.10
CA LYS A 91 0.18 -5.00 -10.54
C LYS A 91 0.10 -4.94 -9.02
N LEU A 92 -1.04 -4.50 -8.46
CA LEU A 92 -1.26 -4.46 -7.02
C LEU A 92 -1.12 -5.85 -6.38
N LEU A 93 -1.75 -6.88 -6.95
CA LEU A 93 -1.61 -8.26 -6.46
C LEU A 93 -0.16 -8.75 -6.50
N SER A 94 0.58 -8.42 -7.54
CA SER A 94 2.01 -8.77 -7.63
C SER A 94 2.82 -8.13 -6.51
N LEU A 95 2.61 -6.84 -6.24
CA LEU A 95 3.28 -6.12 -5.14
C LEU A 95 2.96 -6.70 -3.77
N LEU A 96 1.70 -7.07 -3.53
CA LEU A 96 1.24 -7.67 -2.28
C LEU A 96 1.87 -9.04 -2.04
N ARG A 97 1.90 -9.90 -3.06
CA ARG A 97 2.53 -11.22 -2.98
C ARG A 97 4.03 -11.13 -2.74
N HIS A 98 4.69 -10.19 -3.42
CA HIS A 98 6.12 -9.92 -3.19
C HIS A 98 6.38 -9.45 -1.75
N GLY A 99 5.48 -8.66 -1.17
CA GLY A 99 5.47 -8.25 0.23
C GLY A 99 5.04 -9.33 1.23
N LYS A 100 4.75 -10.56 0.77
CA LYS A 100 4.27 -11.70 1.59
C LYS A 100 2.96 -11.39 2.32
N ILE A 101 2.09 -10.61 1.72
CA ILE A 101 0.76 -10.27 2.22
C ILE A 101 -0.25 -11.25 1.62
N GLY A 102 -1.11 -11.82 2.45
CA GLY A 102 -2.16 -12.72 2.00
C GLY A 102 -3.21 -11.98 1.16
N THR A 103 -3.58 -12.59 0.04
CA THR A 103 -4.50 -11.99 -0.95
C THR A 103 -5.76 -12.82 -1.20
N SER A 104 -5.98 -13.87 -0.39
CA SER A 104 -7.11 -14.79 -0.57
C SER A 104 -8.48 -14.16 -0.38
N GLY A 105 -8.55 -13.06 0.40
CA GLY A 105 -9.77 -12.28 0.63
C GLY A 105 -10.02 -11.17 -0.39
N ILE A 106 -9.21 -11.07 -1.46
CA ILE A 106 -9.36 -10.04 -2.47
C ILE A 106 -10.24 -10.56 -3.62
N ALA A 107 -11.39 -9.92 -3.83
CA ALA A 107 -12.26 -10.18 -4.96
C ALA A 107 -11.86 -9.32 -6.18
N ARG A 108 -11.96 -9.89 -7.39
CA ARG A 108 -11.74 -9.18 -8.65
C ARG A 108 -13.05 -8.99 -9.39
N PHE A 109 -13.31 -7.78 -9.83
CA PHE A 109 -14.55 -7.40 -10.51
C PHE A 109 -14.27 -6.85 -11.91
N SER A 110 -15.07 -7.29 -12.88
CA SER A 110 -15.05 -6.71 -14.23
C SER A 110 -15.85 -5.41 -14.35
N SER A 111 -16.70 -5.15 -13.35
CA SER A 111 -17.68 -4.05 -13.40
C SER A 111 -17.13 -2.70 -12.91
N TYR A 112 -15.98 -2.68 -12.26
CA TYR A 112 -15.33 -1.43 -11.88
C TYR A 112 -13.79 -1.55 -11.91
N PRO A 113 -13.08 -0.44 -12.18
CA PRO A 113 -11.62 -0.47 -12.25
C PRO A 113 -10.98 -0.48 -10.86
N THR A 114 -9.72 -0.92 -10.82
CA THR A 114 -8.88 -0.71 -9.63
C THR A 114 -8.64 0.78 -9.43
N ILE A 115 -8.76 1.24 -8.18
CA ILE A 115 -8.48 2.64 -7.84
C ILE A 115 -6.98 2.89 -8.01
N VAL A 116 -6.65 3.90 -8.81
CA VAL A 116 -5.29 4.42 -8.99
C VAL A 116 -5.28 5.88 -8.54
N LYS A 117 -4.28 6.26 -7.78
CA LYS A 117 -4.18 7.63 -7.25
C LYS A 117 -2.77 8.17 -7.40
#